data_aed0251a7409054c6a06221a37d7ebe8
#
_entry.id   aed0251a7409054c6a06221a37d7ebe8
#
_cell.length_a   1.000
_cell.length_b   1.000
_cell.length_c   1.000
_cell.angle_alpha   90.00
_cell.angle_beta   90.00
_cell.angle_gamma   90.00
#
_symmetry.space_group_name_H-M   'P 1'
#
loop_
_entity.id
_entity.type
_entity.pdbx_description
1 polymer ?
#
loop_
_entity_poly.entity_id
_entity_poly.type
_entity_poly.pdbx_seq_one_letter_code
_entity_poly.pdbx_strand_id
1 'polypeptide(L)'
;MNPYLPLEEHIPDGEPHVFQDRLYLFGSHDRENGKEFCELDYVTWSAPTDDLSDWRYEGVIYRKDQDPYNPERLPMYAPDVVQGRDGRYYLYYCIKFQDSIHVAVSDKPQGTYRFYGQVHYKDGRVMSENQPYDPSVICTEEGNYLYFGFAPCMINIPRYKSQDLKGGSVVRLADDMLTVLEGPEVVLPSQKYATGTSFEVDPYFEGPSIRKIHGIYYLIYSSVHTHRLCYATSSRPMDGFQYRGCIISNTDVGYRGRREKDQLNSGGNNHGGLVEMNGQWYIFYHRHTSLTQYNRQACAERISIEEDGSIPQVCVTTSGLNEERLPGVGVYPAVYCCNLTNGHMGALNSLGRSNKAADFPYLTSDEDGRYVSNISSGTIIGYKYFDLRKTHQIRIRYRRRGENYVDGVIRIFTEIDAPDTACRGEIRVKTEVSDRTVPEGTFRKAEGNVQFRDDDQELYLRYVGSGAIDLMEMELME
;
A
#
# COMPACT_ATOMS: atom_id res chain seq x y z
N MET A 1 5.58 -13.04 0.28
CA MET A 1 6.36 -11.94 -0.34
C MET A 1 5.43 -10.78 -0.61
N ASN A 2 5.96 -9.56 -0.79
CA ASN A 2 5.15 -8.41 -1.23
C ASN A 2 5.11 -8.29 -2.77
N PRO A 3 3.94 -8.06 -3.37
CA PRO A 3 2.60 -8.09 -2.74
C PRO A 3 2.29 -9.46 -2.15
N TYR A 4 1.53 -9.52 -1.04
CA TYR A 4 1.29 -10.79 -0.34
C TYR A 4 0.03 -11.54 -0.84
N LEU A 5 -0.88 -10.87 -1.53
CA LEU A 5 -2.01 -11.49 -2.24
C LEU A 5 -1.59 -11.95 -3.65
N PRO A 6 -2.40 -12.76 -4.34
CA PRO A 6 -2.20 -13.06 -5.75
C PRO A 6 -1.96 -11.79 -6.57
N LEU A 7 -1.04 -11.86 -7.53
CA LEU A 7 -0.57 -10.67 -8.26
C LEU A 7 -1.65 -9.97 -9.10
N GLU A 8 -2.74 -10.64 -9.42
CA GLU A 8 -3.93 -10.10 -10.09
C GLU A 8 -4.88 -9.37 -9.13
N GLU A 9 -4.71 -9.56 -7.83
CA GLU A 9 -5.53 -8.89 -6.81
C GLU A 9 -5.00 -7.52 -6.45
N HIS A 10 -5.91 -6.55 -6.41
CA HIS A 10 -5.61 -5.17 -6.11
C HIS A 10 -6.53 -4.69 -4.97
N ILE A 11 -6.13 -5.01 -3.74
CA ILE A 11 -6.84 -4.63 -2.50
C ILE A 11 -6.04 -3.54 -1.78
N PRO A 12 -6.20 -2.26 -2.16
CA PRO A 12 -5.61 -1.16 -1.41
C PRO A 12 -6.42 -0.81 -0.17
N ASP A 13 -5.92 0.15 0.60
CA ASP A 13 -6.57 0.71 1.78
C ASP A 13 -6.88 -0.38 2.82
N GLY A 14 -5.98 -1.38 2.92
CA GLY A 14 -6.22 -2.61 3.65
C GLY A 14 -6.20 -2.40 5.17
N GLU A 15 -7.37 -2.61 5.81
CA GLU A 15 -7.51 -2.70 7.26
C GLU A 15 -7.42 -4.15 7.72
N PRO A 16 -6.31 -4.53 8.38
CA PRO A 16 -6.11 -5.88 8.88
C PRO A 16 -6.77 -6.06 10.26
N HIS A 17 -7.53 -7.13 10.42
CA HIS A 17 -8.13 -7.50 11.71
C HIS A 17 -7.96 -8.99 11.97
N VAL A 18 -7.59 -9.33 13.20
CA VAL A 18 -7.61 -10.72 13.69
C VAL A 18 -8.96 -10.98 14.38
N PHE A 19 -9.73 -11.89 13.80
CA PHE A 19 -10.94 -12.41 14.41
C PHE A 19 -10.75 -13.90 14.65
N GLN A 20 -10.88 -14.31 15.92
CA GLN A 20 -10.55 -15.66 16.36
C GLN A 20 -9.06 -15.97 16.08
N ASP A 21 -8.79 -16.95 15.23
CA ASP A 21 -7.45 -17.42 14.86
C ASP A 21 -7.06 -17.06 13.40
N ARG A 22 -7.79 -16.13 12.77
CA ARG A 22 -7.55 -15.73 11.39
C ARG A 22 -7.39 -14.23 11.26
N LEU A 23 -6.41 -13.85 10.44
CA LEU A 23 -6.25 -12.52 9.91
C LEU A 23 -7.22 -12.33 8.74
N TYR A 24 -8.02 -11.28 8.78
CA TYR A 24 -8.87 -10.81 7.67
C TYR A 24 -8.36 -9.49 7.16
N LEU A 25 -8.41 -9.33 5.83
CA LEU A 25 -8.09 -8.06 5.17
C LEU A 25 -9.36 -7.47 4.57
N PHE A 26 -9.72 -6.27 5.02
CA PHE A 26 -10.79 -5.45 4.45
C PHE A 26 -10.18 -4.25 3.76
N GLY A 27 -10.53 -4.02 2.51
CA GLY A 27 -9.96 -2.92 1.74
C GLY A 27 -10.84 -2.54 0.57
N SER A 28 -10.51 -1.45 -0.07
CA SER A 28 -11.05 -1.11 -1.38
C SER A 28 -10.70 -2.20 -2.39
N HIS A 29 -11.38 -2.21 -3.54
CA HIS A 29 -11.11 -3.21 -4.56
C HIS A 29 -10.94 -2.53 -5.92
N ASP A 30 -9.68 -2.36 -6.33
CA ASP A 30 -9.32 -1.83 -7.63
C ASP A 30 -9.44 -2.91 -8.71
N ARG A 31 -9.66 -2.50 -9.95
CA ARG A 31 -9.57 -3.38 -11.11
C ARG A 31 -8.18 -3.29 -11.72
N GLU A 32 -7.55 -4.42 -12.02
CA GLU A 32 -6.32 -4.43 -12.78
C GLU A 32 -6.50 -3.67 -14.11
N ASN A 33 -5.62 -2.73 -14.40
CA ASN A 33 -5.72 -1.79 -15.52
C ASN A 33 -7.01 -0.96 -15.55
N GLY A 34 -7.63 -0.75 -14.38
CA GLY A 34 -8.81 0.07 -14.19
C GLY A 34 -8.59 1.55 -14.54
N LYS A 35 -9.71 2.29 -14.64
CA LYS A 35 -9.72 3.70 -15.05
C LYS A 35 -10.13 4.64 -13.92
N GLU A 36 -10.53 4.09 -12.77
CA GLU A 36 -10.86 4.82 -11.58
C GLU A 36 -10.55 4.00 -10.33
N PHE A 37 -10.57 4.64 -9.15
CA PHE A 37 -10.40 3.95 -7.87
C PHE A 37 -11.61 3.07 -7.57
N CYS A 38 -11.37 1.88 -6.98
CA CYS A 38 -12.39 1.04 -6.34
C CYS A 38 -13.52 0.62 -7.29
N GLU A 39 -13.16 0.21 -8.52
CA GLU A 39 -14.12 -0.18 -9.55
C GLU A 39 -14.91 -1.46 -9.20
N LEU A 40 -14.40 -2.31 -8.30
CA LEU A 40 -15.00 -3.60 -7.98
C LEU A 40 -15.78 -3.56 -6.66
N ASP A 41 -16.55 -4.63 -6.40
CA ASP A 41 -17.27 -4.81 -5.14
C ASP A 41 -16.31 -5.23 -4.02
N TYR A 42 -16.67 -5.01 -2.75
CA TYR A 42 -15.83 -5.44 -1.64
C TYR A 42 -15.72 -6.95 -1.55
N VAL A 43 -14.49 -7.40 -1.44
CA VAL A 43 -14.11 -8.78 -1.15
C VAL A 43 -13.30 -8.82 0.14
N THR A 44 -13.09 -10.00 0.70
CA THR A 44 -12.11 -10.18 1.76
C THR A 44 -11.26 -11.41 1.52
N TRP A 45 -10.02 -11.32 1.95
CA TRP A 45 -9.07 -12.41 2.03
C TRP A 45 -8.74 -12.68 3.48
N SER A 46 -8.44 -13.93 3.81
CA SER A 46 -8.04 -14.31 5.15
C SER A 46 -6.91 -15.32 5.15
N ALA A 47 -6.08 -15.29 6.20
CA ALA A 47 -5.03 -16.29 6.43
C ALA A 47 -5.07 -16.75 7.90
N PRO A 48 -4.66 -17.99 8.22
CA PRO A 48 -4.39 -18.39 9.60
C PRO A 48 -3.31 -17.49 10.20
N THR A 49 -3.43 -17.13 11.48
CA THR A 49 -2.40 -16.29 12.14
C THR A 49 -1.06 -16.99 12.31
N ASP A 50 -1.02 -18.32 12.24
CA ASP A 50 0.18 -19.16 12.30
C ASP A 50 0.75 -19.54 10.93
N ASP A 51 0.04 -19.22 9.83
CA ASP A 51 0.54 -19.39 8.46
C ASP A 51 0.08 -18.24 7.53
N LEU A 52 0.85 -17.17 7.50
CA LEU A 52 0.59 -16.00 6.65
C LEU A 52 0.93 -16.22 5.16
N SER A 53 1.21 -17.45 4.75
CA SER A 53 1.34 -17.83 3.35
C SER A 53 0.06 -18.46 2.77
N ASP A 54 -0.85 -18.95 3.64
CA ASP A 54 -2.11 -19.62 3.26
C ASP A 54 -3.28 -18.64 3.16
N TRP A 55 -3.20 -17.70 2.20
CA TRP A 55 -4.27 -16.75 1.92
C TRP A 55 -5.43 -17.40 1.19
N ARG A 56 -6.62 -17.24 1.74
CA ARG A 56 -7.88 -17.75 1.18
C ARG A 56 -8.76 -16.59 0.73
N TYR A 57 -9.27 -16.67 -0.49
CA TYR A 57 -10.34 -15.81 -0.99
C TYR A 57 -11.67 -16.19 -0.35
N GLU A 58 -12.27 -15.28 0.39
CA GLU A 58 -13.55 -15.50 1.09
C GLU A 58 -14.77 -15.12 0.23
N GLY A 59 -14.54 -14.44 -0.89
CA GLY A 59 -15.58 -14.02 -1.83
C GLY A 59 -16.00 -12.57 -1.68
N VAL A 60 -17.03 -12.21 -2.44
CA VAL A 60 -17.66 -10.88 -2.35
C VAL A 60 -18.45 -10.78 -1.06
N ILE A 61 -18.06 -9.83 -0.21
CA ILE A 61 -18.67 -9.62 1.11
C ILE A 61 -19.79 -8.58 1.07
N TYR A 62 -19.69 -7.57 0.19
CA TYR A 62 -20.72 -6.55 0.02
C TYR A 62 -20.65 -5.94 -1.39
N ARG A 63 -21.81 -5.86 -2.07
CA ARG A 63 -21.91 -5.29 -3.42
C ARG A 63 -22.44 -3.86 -3.38
N LYS A 64 -22.02 -3.06 -4.35
CA LYS A 64 -22.43 -1.66 -4.53
C LYS A 64 -23.95 -1.50 -4.65
N ASP A 65 -24.63 -2.47 -5.25
CA ASP A 65 -26.08 -2.46 -5.45
C ASP A 65 -26.89 -2.91 -4.21
N GLN A 66 -26.24 -3.30 -3.14
CA GLN A 66 -26.90 -3.62 -1.87
C GLN A 66 -27.18 -2.38 -1.03
N ASP A 67 -26.52 -1.25 -1.34
CA ASP A 67 -26.76 0.01 -0.65
C ASP A 67 -27.92 0.78 -1.32
N PRO A 68 -29.02 1.05 -0.62
CA PRO A 68 -30.19 1.76 -1.19
C PRO A 68 -29.86 3.22 -1.58
N TYR A 69 -28.77 3.79 -1.05
CA TYR A 69 -28.30 5.14 -1.40
C TYR A 69 -27.27 5.14 -2.53
N ASN A 70 -26.96 3.97 -3.13
CA ASN A 70 -26.03 3.83 -4.24
C ASN A 70 -26.67 3.23 -5.51
N PRO A 71 -27.79 3.77 -6.01
CA PRO A 71 -28.47 3.20 -7.17
C PRO A 71 -27.63 3.27 -8.45
N GLU A 72 -26.66 4.19 -8.53
CA GLU A 72 -25.74 4.35 -9.66
C GLU A 72 -24.53 3.40 -9.57
N ARG A 73 -24.39 2.61 -8.52
CA ARG A 73 -23.26 1.70 -8.26
C ARG A 73 -21.91 2.40 -8.28
N LEU A 74 -21.86 3.60 -7.71
CA LEU A 74 -20.62 4.37 -7.58
C LEU A 74 -19.58 3.60 -6.76
N PRO A 75 -18.27 3.85 -6.97
CA PRO A 75 -17.20 3.29 -6.16
C PRO A 75 -17.42 3.46 -4.65
N MET A 76 -17.11 2.42 -3.91
CA MET A 76 -17.07 2.41 -2.44
C MET A 76 -15.61 2.40 -2.00
N TYR A 77 -15.23 3.29 -1.05
CA TYR A 77 -13.85 3.54 -0.65
C TYR A 77 -13.54 3.03 0.74
N ALA A 78 -12.28 2.64 0.95
CA ALA A 78 -11.59 2.41 2.22
C ALA A 78 -12.51 1.91 3.35
N PRO A 79 -12.93 0.63 3.34
CA PRO A 79 -13.79 0.09 4.38
C PRO A 79 -12.98 -0.29 5.63
N ASP A 80 -13.64 -0.23 6.79
CA ASP A 80 -13.14 -0.85 8.01
C ASP A 80 -14.22 -1.72 8.66
N VAL A 81 -13.81 -2.75 9.40
CA VAL A 81 -14.72 -3.71 10.06
C VAL A 81 -14.40 -3.83 11.54
N VAL A 82 -15.43 -3.75 12.38
CA VAL A 82 -15.30 -4.00 13.80
C VAL A 82 -16.34 -5.02 14.28
N GLN A 83 -15.99 -5.82 15.27
CA GLN A 83 -16.96 -6.62 16.00
C GLN A 83 -17.60 -5.77 17.10
N GLY A 84 -18.93 -5.60 17.05
CA GLY A 84 -19.69 -4.91 18.06
C GLY A 84 -19.85 -5.76 19.34
N ARG A 85 -20.32 -5.12 20.42
CA ARG A 85 -20.58 -5.81 21.72
C ARG A 85 -21.66 -6.87 21.64
N ASP A 86 -22.53 -6.80 20.65
CA ASP A 86 -23.57 -7.80 20.34
C ASP A 86 -23.05 -9.00 19.55
N GLY A 87 -21.73 -9.04 19.25
CA GLY A 87 -21.07 -10.11 18.54
C GLY A 87 -21.16 -10.04 17.01
N ARG A 88 -21.94 -9.09 16.46
CA ARG A 88 -22.03 -8.87 15.01
C ARG A 88 -20.85 -8.07 14.49
N TYR A 89 -20.62 -8.14 13.18
CA TYR A 89 -19.58 -7.42 12.48
C TYR A 89 -20.17 -6.26 11.69
N TYR A 90 -19.61 -5.08 11.86
CA TYR A 90 -20.05 -3.83 11.26
C TYR A 90 -19.01 -3.32 10.28
N LEU A 91 -19.37 -3.27 9.00
CA LEU A 91 -18.56 -2.78 7.90
C LEU A 91 -18.92 -1.30 7.66
N TYR A 92 -17.99 -0.40 7.95
CA TYR A 92 -18.09 1.03 7.68
C TYR A 92 -17.44 1.35 6.35
N TYR A 93 -18.06 2.21 5.55
CA TYR A 93 -17.55 2.62 4.25
C TYR A 93 -18.10 3.96 3.82
N CYS A 94 -17.48 4.58 2.81
CA CYS A 94 -17.99 5.77 2.14
C CYS A 94 -18.19 5.52 0.64
N ILE A 95 -19.07 6.30 0.02
CA ILE A 95 -19.41 6.21 -1.39
C ILE A 95 -18.89 7.45 -2.09
N LYS A 96 -18.33 7.29 -3.28
CA LYS A 96 -17.85 8.39 -4.12
C LYS A 96 -18.91 9.47 -4.26
N PHE A 97 -18.53 10.73 -4.03
CA PHE A 97 -19.39 11.93 -4.09
C PHE A 97 -20.48 12.04 -3.02
N GLN A 98 -20.50 11.16 -2.03
CA GLN A 98 -21.40 11.30 -0.88
C GLN A 98 -20.63 11.78 0.35
N ASP A 99 -21.23 12.65 1.14
CA ASP A 99 -20.64 13.18 2.38
C ASP A 99 -21.31 12.47 3.58
N SER A 100 -21.17 11.13 3.61
CA SER A 100 -21.74 10.27 4.65
C SER A 100 -20.96 8.98 4.80
N ILE A 101 -20.94 8.43 6.01
CA ILE A 101 -20.44 7.08 6.29
C ILE A 101 -21.63 6.14 6.38
N HIS A 102 -21.55 5.07 5.62
CA HIS A 102 -22.53 4.00 5.54
C HIS A 102 -22.06 2.79 6.34
N VAL A 103 -23.00 2.00 6.82
CA VAL A 103 -22.73 0.82 7.62
C VAL A 103 -23.51 -0.37 7.08
N ALA A 104 -22.82 -1.48 6.90
CA ALA A 104 -23.43 -2.78 6.65
C ALA A 104 -23.10 -3.73 7.80
N VAL A 105 -23.92 -4.77 8.02
CA VAL A 105 -23.79 -5.68 9.16
C VAL A 105 -23.84 -7.14 8.72
N SER A 106 -23.07 -7.99 9.41
CA SER A 106 -23.04 -9.44 9.22
C SER A 106 -22.87 -10.17 10.56
N ASP A 107 -23.27 -11.44 10.62
CA ASP A 107 -23.03 -12.32 11.75
C ASP A 107 -21.65 -13.01 11.68
N LYS A 108 -20.89 -12.79 10.59
CA LYS A 108 -19.55 -13.39 10.36
C LYS A 108 -18.60 -12.34 9.78
N PRO A 109 -17.29 -12.38 10.08
CA PRO A 109 -16.34 -11.42 9.56
C PRO A 109 -16.25 -11.47 8.02
N GLN A 110 -16.30 -12.65 7.41
CA GLN A 110 -16.26 -12.84 5.96
C GLN A 110 -17.61 -12.60 5.26
N GLY A 111 -18.63 -12.10 5.94
CA GLY A 111 -19.90 -11.71 5.35
C GLY A 111 -20.85 -12.90 5.11
N THR A 112 -21.89 -12.79 4.27
CA THR A 112 -22.25 -11.59 3.47
C THR A 112 -22.83 -10.49 4.36
N TYR A 113 -22.43 -9.26 4.08
CA TYR A 113 -22.98 -8.11 4.78
C TYR A 113 -24.30 -7.65 4.14
N ARG A 114 -25.16 -7.01 4.92
CA ARG A 114 -26.40 -6.35 4.46
C ARG A 114 -26.40 -4.92 4.91
N PHE A 115 -26.95 -4.01 4.12
CA PHE A 115 -27.10 -2.60 4.51
C PHE A 115 -27.77 -2.49 5.87
N TYR A 116 -27.22 -1.66 6.74
CA TYR A 116 -27.71 -1.46 8.09
C TYR A 116 -28.18 -0.03 8.32
N GLY A 117 -27.45 0.99 7.84
CA GLY A 117 -27.82 2.38 7.99
C GLY A 117 -26.71 3.35 7.59
N GLN A 118 -26.96 4.64 7.81
CA GLN A 118 -25.96 5.70 7.74
C GLN A 118 -25.68 6.24 9.13
N VAL A 119 -24.44 6.67 9.39
CA VAL A 119 -24.08 7.32 10.67
C VAL A 119 -24.87 8.63 10.79
N HIS A 120 -25.57 8.81 11.90
CA HIS A 120 -26.51 9.93 12.09
C HIS A 120 -26.54 10.42 13.55
N TYR A 121 -27.02 11.64 13.73
CA TYR A 121 -27.29 12.21 15.05
C TYR A 121 -28.60 11.67 15.64
N LYS A 122 -28.80 11.90 16.95
CA LYS A 122 -30.03 11.48 17.68
C LYS A 122 -31.34 12.01 17.08
N ASP A 123 -31.28 13.12 16.34
CA ASP A 123 -32.42 13.71 15.66
C ASP A 123 -32.69 13.10 14.27
N GLY A 124 -31.89 12.10 13.86
CA GLY A 124 -31.99 11.43 12.57
C GLY A 124 -31.24 12.11 11.43
N ARG A 125 -30.63 13.27 11.65
CA ARG A 125 -29.81 13.97 10.65
C ARG A 125 -28.53 13.17 10.38
N VAL A 126 -28.26 12.88 9.10
CA VAL A 126 -27.03 12.18 8.68
C VAL A 126 -25.81 13.02 9.02
N MET A 127 -24.77 12.41 9.56
CA MET A 127 -23.49 13.06 9.82
C MET A 127 -22.77 13.34 8.51
N SER A 128 -22.44 14.61 8.27
CA SER A 128 -21.79 15.07 7.02
C SER A 128 -20.66 16.08 7.22
N GLU A 129 -20.34 16.39 8.46
CA GLU A 129 -19.32 17.35 8.83
C GLU A 129 -17.90 16.80 8.65
N ASN A 130 -16.95 17.70 8.38
CA ASN A 130 -15.50 17.39 8.26
C ASN A 130 -15.16 16.33 7.21
N GLN A 131 -15.95 16.25 6.14
CA GLN A 131 -15.74 15.34 5.03
C GLN A 131 -15.59 13.88 5.51
N PRO A 132 -16.69 13.17 5.80
CA PRO A 132 -16.67 11.83 6.37
C PRO A 132 -16.26 10.77 5.34
N TYR A 133 -14.95 10.61 5.17
CA TYR A 133 -14.29 9.64 4.29
C TYR A 133 -13.38 8.74 5.09
N ASP A 134 -13.05 7.58 4.52
CA ASP A 134 -12.09 6.61 5.04
C ASP A 134 -12.35 6.28 6.53
N PRO A 135 -13.47 5.66 6.85
CA PRO A 135 -13.81 5.36 8.23
C PRO A 135 -12.85 4.35 8.85
N SER A 136 -12.47 4.57 10.10
CA SER A 136 -11.84 3.57 10.95
C SER A 136 -12.53 3.50 12.30
N VAL A 137 -12.83 2.31 12.78
CA VAL A 137 -13.71 2.12 13.93
C VAL A 137 -13.10 1.21 14.97
N ILE A 138 -13.28 1.55 16.24
CA ILE A 138 -12.83 0.74 17.37
C ILE A 138 -13.92 0.65 18.44
N CYS A 139 -14.12 -0.55 18.95
CA CYS A 139 -14.93 -0.82 20.15
C CYS A 139 -14.01 -1.08 21.35
N THR A 140 -14.14 -0.29 22.39
CA THR A 140 -13.37 -0.41 23.63
C THR A 140 -14.31 -0.49 24.84
N GLU A 141 -13.76 -0.75 26.03
CA GLU A 141 -14.54 -0.70 27.26
C GLU A 141 -15.15 0.69 27.52
N GLU A 142 -14.46 1.77 27.05
CA GLU A 142 -14.88 3.16 27.22
C GLU A 142 -15.97 3.60 26.26
N GLY A 143 -16.13 2.90 25.12
CA GLY A 143 -17.12 3.23 24.09
C GLY A 143 -16.72 2.76 22.70
N ASN A 144 -17.57 3.13 21.73
CA ASN A 144 -17.35 2.90 20.31
C ASN A 144 -16.94 4.21 19.67
N TYR A 145 -15.84 4.24 18.93
CA TYR A 145 -15.28 5.46 18.32
C TYR A 145 -15.07 5.24 16.84
N LEU A 146 -15.54 6.21 16.04
CA LEU A 146 -15.39 6.25 14.60
C LEU A 146 -14.51 7.44 14.21
N TYR A 147 -13.37 7.15 13.59
CA TYR A 147 -12.43 8.13 13.04
C TYR A 147 -12.65 8.21 11.53
N PHE A 148 -12.50 9.41 10.96
CA PHE A 148 -12.75 9.64 9.55
C PHE A 148 -12.16 10.99 9.11
N GLY A 149 -12.05 11.21 7.81
CA GLY A 149 -11.75 12.54 7.26
C GLY A 149 -10.99 12.49 5.95
N PHE A 150 -11.13 13.58 5.20
CA PHE A 150 -10.37 13.83 3.98
C PHE A 150 -10.02 15.32 3.91
N ALA A 151 -8.74 15.66 3.91
CA ALA A 151 -8.27 17.05 3.98
C ALA A 151 -7.21 17.35 2.92
N PRO A 152 -7.57 17.31 1.61
CA PRO A 152 -6.62 17.60 0.55
C PRO A 152 -6.10 19.03 0.64
N CYS A 153 -4.76 19.18 0.58
CA CYS A 153 -4.11 20.49 0.53
C CYS A 153 -4.25 21.18 -0.85
N MET A 154 -4.66 20.43 -1.89
CA MET A 154 -4.79 20.96 -3.25
C MET A 154 -6.19 21.54 -3.48
N ILE A 155 -6.27 22.85 -3.47
CA ILE A 155 -7.44 23.68 -3.73
C ILE A 155 -8.05 23.48 -5.15
N ASN A 156 -7.46 22.60 -5.96
CA ASN A 156 -7.85 22.43 -7.37
C ASN A 156 -9.00 21.44 -7.61
N ILE A 157 -9.49 20.76 -6.58
CA ILE A 157 -10.70 19.93 -6.67
C ILE A 157 -11.90 20.86 -6.42
N PRO A 158 -12.75 21.17 -7.44
CA PRO A 158 -13.81 22.18 -7.32
C PRO A 158 -14.76 21.95 -6.14
N ARG A 159 -15.04 20.68 -5.82
CA ARG A 159 -15.91 20.27 -4.71
C ARG A 159 -15.42 20.76 -3.34
N TYR A 160 -14.11 20.87 -3.15
CA TYR A 160 -13.51 21.20 -1.84
C TYR A 160 -13.01 22.63 -1.72
N LYS A 161 -13.10 23.43 -2.80
CA LYS A 161 -12.60 24.82 -2.83
C LYS A 161 -13.21 25.73 -1.77
N SER A 162 -14.46 25.48 -1.39
CA SER A 162 -15.23 26.31 -0.45
C SER A 162 -15.33 25.67 0.94
N GLN A 163 -14.75 24.50 1.15
CA GLN A 163 -14.84 23.77 2.41
C GLN A 163 -13.66 24.10 3.32
N ASP A 164 -13.93 24.28 4.60
CA ASP A 164 -12.90 24.46 5.63
C ASP A 164 -12.55 23.10 6.24
N LEU A 165 -11.76 22.32 5.49
CA LEU A 165 -11.36 20.96 5.87
C LEU A 165 -10.32 21.01 6.98
N LYS A 166 -10.77 20.77 8.21
CA LYS A 166 -9.95 20.91 9.42
C LYS A 166 -8.98 19.76 9.64
N GLY A 167 -9.31 18.56 9.16
CA GLY A 167 -8.47 17.37 9.31
C GLY A 167 -9.25 16.11 9.66
N GLY A 168 -8.54 15.10 10.17
CA GLY A 168 -9.13 13.86 10.66
C GLY A 168 -9.89 14.08 11.95
N SER A 169 -11.09 13.52 12.01
CA SER A 169 -12.05 13.74 13.09
C SER A 169 -12.48 12.43 13.74
N VAL A 170 -13.05 12.51 14.94
CA VAL A 170 -13.60 11.38 15.67
C VAL A 170 -14.97 11.71 16.23
N VAL A 171 -15.86 10.72 16.22
CA VAL A 171 -17.13 10.73 16.97
C VAL A 171 -17.23 9.52 17.88
N ARG A 172 -17.95 9.68 18.99
CA ARG A 172 -18.36 8.57 19.82
C ARG A 172 -19.75 8.07 19.38
N LEU A 173 -19.87 6.78 19.14
CA LEU A 173 -21.12 6.13 18.74
C LEU A 173 -21.82 5.47 19.91
N ALA A 174 -23.15 5.35 19.80
CA ALA A 174 -23.95 4.48 20.65
C ALA A 174 -23.70 3.00 20.36
N ASP A 175 -24.29 2.11 21.18
CA ASP A 175 -24.16 0.66 21.00
C ASP A 175 -24.89 0.13 19.76
N ASP A 176 -25.77 0.93 19.15
CA ASP A 176 -26.38 0.63 17.84
C ASP A 176 -25.41 0.78 16.66
N MET A 177 -24.20 1.29 16.91
CA MET A 177 -23.12 1.48 15.92
C MET A 177 -23.44 2.50 14.81
N LEU A 178 -24.50 3.32 14.96
CA LEU A 178 -24.96 4.33 14.01
C LEU A 178 -25.11 5.71 14.64
N THR A 179 -25.66 5.78 15.87
CA THR A 179 -26.04 7.05 16.49
C THR A 179 -24.84 7.75 17.10
N VAL A 180 -24.56 8.98 16.65
CA VAL A 180 -23.53 9.85 17.22
C VAL A 180 -23.98 10.37 18.58
N LEU A 181 -23.16 10.13 19.60
CA LEU A 181 -23.38 10.61 20.97
C LEU A 181 -22.58 11.86 21.28
N GLU A 182 -21.37 11.99 20.71
CA GLU A 182 -20.41 13.06 20.99
C GLU A 182 -19.52 13.34 19.75
N GLY A 183 -19.12 14.58 19.56
CA GLY A 183 -18.29 15.06 18.43
C GLY A 183 -19.12 15.55 17.24
N PRO A 184 -18.51 15.75 16.05
CA PRO A 184 -17.12 15.38 15.72
C PRO A 184 -16.05 16.31 16.32
N GLU A 185 -14.97 15.72 16.83
CA GLU A 185 -13.79 16.42 17.30
C GLU A 185 -12.63 16.21 16.32
N VAL A 186 -11.86 17.29 16.02
CA VAL A 186 -10.67 17.18 15.14
C VAL A 186 -9.49 16.74 15.96
N VAL A 187 -8.90 15.60 15.61
CA VAL A 187 -7.76 14.99 16.34
C VAL A 187 -6.48 14.95 15.51
N LEU A 188 -6.57 15.07 14.19
CA LEU A 188 -5.44 15.13 13.26
C LEU A 188 -5.58 16.38 12.39
N PRO A 189 -4.86 17.48 12.67
CA PRO A 189 -5.01 18.72 11.93
C PRO A 189 -4.52 18.61 10.48
N SER A 190 -5.29 19.19 9.56
CA SER A 190 -4.86 19.36 8.17
C SER A 190 -3.72 20.38 8.06
N GLN A 191 -3.08 20.46 6.89
CA GLN A 191 -1.95 21.36 6.64
C GLN A 191 -2.23 22.81 7.07
N LYS A 192 -3.45 23.30 6.85
CA LYS A 192 -3.87 24.66 7.25
C LYS A 192 -3.85 24.89 8.77
N TYR A 193 -4.11 23.85 9.54
CA TYR A 193 -4.28 23.91 10.99
C TYR A 193 -3.12 23.28 11.79
N ALA A 194 -2.13 22.70 11.11
CA ALA A 194 -1.02 22.01 11.75
C ALA A 194 0.06 22.92 12.32
N THR A 195 0.16 24.17 11.85
CA THR A 195 1.20 25.13 12.28
C THR A 195 1.18 25.35 13.80
N GLY A 196 2.33 25.20 14.45
CA GLY A 196 2.49 25.31 15.90
C GLY A 196 2.01 24.10 16.68
N THR A 197 1.61 23.02 16.02
CA THR A 197 1.28 21.72 16.62
C THR A 197 2.39 20.70 16.36
N SER A 198 2.33 19.54 17.03
CA SER A 198 3.25 18.43 16.73
C SER A 198 3.11 17.90 15.30
N PHE A 199 2.00 18.16 14.62
CA PHE A 199 1.68 17.70 13.27
C PHE A 199 2.23 18.59 12.15
N GLU A 200 2.90 19.68 12.45
CA GLU A 200 3.45 20.59 11.42
C GLU A 200 4.44 19.89 10.48
N VAL A 201 5.13 18.85 10.98
CA VAL A 201 6.07 18.02 10.18
C VAL A 201 5.35 17.14 9.16
N ASP A 202 4.19 16.58 9.55
CA ASP A 202 3.40 15.65 8.74
C ASP A 202 1.90 15.89 8.97
N PRO A 203 1.34 16.94 8.39
CA PRO A 203 -0.08 17.21 8.48
C PRO A 203 -0.95 16.11 7.88
N TYR A 204 -2.15 15.96 8.43
CA TYR A 204 -3.13 14.98 7.97
C TYR A 204 -3.61 15.24 6.56
N PHE A 205 -3.76 14.15 5.78
CA PHE A 205 -4.40 14.15 4.47
C PHE A 205 -5.65 13.26 4.44
N GLU A 206 -5.52 11.94 4.70
CA GLU A 206 -6.61 10.95 4.64
C GLU A 206 -6.27 9.67 5.41
N GLY A 207 -7.15 8.67 5.37
CA GLY A 207 -6.86 7.29 5.74
C GLY A 207 -6.54 7.09 7.23
N PRO A 208 -7.39 7.52 8.17
CA PRO A 208 -7.15 7.22 9.58
C PRO A 208 -7.34 5.73 9.85
N SER A 209 -6.48 5.13 10.68
CA SER A 209 -6.61 3.75 11.15
C SER A 209 -6.25 3.70 12.64
N ILE A 210 -7.16 3.23 13.48
CA ILE A 210 -7.05 3.28 14.94
C ILE A 210 -6.77 1.92 15.55
N ARG A 211 -5.84 1.88 16.52
CA ARG A 211 -5.61 0.72 17.40
C ARG A 211 -5.42 1.18 18.84
N LYS A 212 -5.82 0.35 19.80
CA LYS A 212 -5.52 0.56 21.22
C LYS A 212 -4.50 -0.49 21.68
N ILE A 213 -3.30 -0.05 22.05
CA ILE A 213 -2.16 -0.90 22.38
C ILE A 213 -1.71 -0.54 23.80
N HIS A 214 -1.79 -1.47 24.75
CA HIS A 214 -1.43 -1.26 26.15
C HIS A 214 -2.07 0.00 26.77
N GLY A 215 -3.33 0.28 26.42
CA GLY A 215 -4.08 1.44 26.94
C GLY A 215 -3.84 2.75 26.20
N ILE A 216 -2.93 2.80 25.23
CA ILE A 216 -2.65 3.96 24.37
C ILE A 216 -3.32 3.78 23.01
N TYR A 217 -3.96 4.82 22.52
CA TYR A 217 -4.52 4.90 21.18
C TYR A 217 -3.44 5.29 20.19
N TYR A 218 -3.24 4.45 19.16
CA TYR A 218 -2.37 4.69 18.02
C TYR A 218 -3.24 4.98 16.81
N LEU A 219 -3.16 6.19 16.30
CA LEU A 219 -3.90 6.63 15.13
C LEU A 219 -2.93 6.81 13.96
N ILE A 220 -2.97 5.86 13.04
CA ILE A 220 -2.20 5.88 11.81
C ILE A 220 -2.94 6.74 10.79
N TYR A 221 -2.22 7.43 9.92
CA TYR A 221 -2.83 8.26 8.89
C TYR A 221 -1.87 8.53 7.72
N SER A 222 -2.43 8.87 6.57
CA SER A 222 -1.69 9.35 5.39
C SER A 222 -1.37 10.84 5.53
N SER A 223 -0.09 11.20 5.42
CA SER A 223 0.37 12.59 5.47
C SER A 223 0.24 13.27 4.10
N VAL A 224 0.11 14.60 4.09
CA VAL A 224 0.20 15.42 2.85
C VAL A 224 1.56 15.29 2.16
N HIS A 225 2.60 14.87 2.88
CA HIS A 225 3.95 14.69 2.36
C HIS A 225 4.15 13.27 1.81
N THR A 226 4.05 13.13 0.48
CA THR A 226 4.24 11.86 -0.25
C THR A 226 3.34 10.71 0.21
N HIS A 227 2.22 11.00 0.86
CA HIS A 227 1.26 10.03 1.41
C HIS A 227 1.90 8.93 2.26
N ARG A 228 3.00 9.27 2.95
CA ARG A 228 3.62 8.33 3.89
C ARG A 228 2.70 8.07 5.07
N LEU A 229 2.69 6.83 5.58
CA LEU A 229 1.91 6.48 6.75
C LEU A 229 2.64 6.93 8.01
N CYS A 230 2.04 7.92 8.66
CA CYS A 230 2.48 8.48 9.93
C CYS A 230 1.58 7.99 11.05
N TYR A 231 1.96 8.25 12.30
CA TYR A 231 1.13 7.92 13.44
C TYR A 231 1.19 8.98 14.53
N ALA A 232 0.10 9.04 15.27
CA ALA A 232 -0.04 9.84 16.48
C ALA A 232 -0.54 8.97 17.62
N THR A 233 -0.22 9.33 18.85
CA THR A 233 -0.67 8.60 20.05
C THR A 233 -1.37 9.51 21.03
N SER A 234 -2.35 8.93 21.75
CA SER A 234 -3.04 9.56 22.88
C SER A 234 -3.45 8.53 23.93
N SER A 235 -3.55 8.92 25.18
CA SER A 235 -4.22 8.12 26.22
C SER A 235 -5.74 8.24 26.22
N ARG A 236 -6.29 9.15 25.39
CA ARG A 236 -7.72 9.42 25.27
C ARG A 236 -8.17 9.25 23.82
N PRO A 237 -9.37 8.72 23.56
CA PRO A 237 -9.82 8.43 22.20
C PRO A 237 -10.22 9.66 21.39
N MET A 238 -10.64 10.76 22.04
CA MET A 238 -11.24 11.90 21.34
C MET A 238 -10.39 13.17 21.35
N ASP A 239 -9.24 13.16 22.04
CA ASP A 239 -8.35 14.31 22.09
C ASP A 239 -6.92 13.93 22.49
N GLY A 240 -6.01 14.92 22.54
CA GLY A 240 -4.67 14.76 23.07
C GLY A 240 -3.68 14.01 22.18
N PHE A 241 -4.03 13.71 20.94
CA PHE A 241 -3.12 13.06 20.02
C PHE A 241 -1.89 13.92 19.73
N GLN A 242 -0.72 13.27 19.75
CA GLN A 242 0.57 13.87 19.42
C GLN A 242 1.23 13.05 18.30
N TYR A 243 1.77 13.75 17.32
CA TYR A 243 2.56 13.13 16.25
C TYR A 243 3.78 12.41 16.82
N ARG A 244 4.07 11.21 16.34
CA ARG A 244 5.17 10.37 16.83
C ARG A 244 6.19 10.00 15.75
N GLY A 245 5.81 10.01 14.48
CA GLY A 245 6.73 9.69 13.39
C GLY A 245 6.04 9.09 12.17
N CYS A 246 6.87 8.71 11.19
CA CYS A 246 6.47 7.96 10.01
C CYS A 246 6.77 6.47 10.25
N ILE A 247 5.85 5.58 9.90
CA ILE A 247 6.04 4.13 10.00
C ILE A 247 6.59 3.57 8.69
N ILE A 248 6.00 3.99 7.55
CA ILE A 248 6.41 3.53 6.24
C ILE A 248 6.07 4.55 5.15
N SER A 249 6.89 4.58 4.12
CA SER A 249 6.59 5.27 2.86
C SER A 249 6.62 4.26 1.72
N ASN A 250 5.57 4.17 0.92
CA ASN A 250 5.55 3.29 -0.25
C ASN A 250 6.58 3.66 -1.32
N THR A 251 7.26 4.80 -1.15
CA THR A 251 8.37 5.29 -1.99
C THR A 251 9.73 5.28 -1.28
N ASP A 252 9.82 4.75 -0.06
CA ASP A 252 10.98 4.77 0.83
C ASP A 252 11.48 6.19 1.23
N VAL A 253 10.68 7.23 1.01
CA VAL A 253 11.00 8.60 1.46
C VAL A 253 11.04 8.66 2.99
N GLY A 254 12.08 9.31 3.53
CA GLY A 254 12.37 9.39 4.97
C GLY A 254 13.27 8.26 5.46
N TYR A 255 13.13 7.04 4.95
CA TYR A 255 13.96 5.91 5.37
C TYR A 255 15.44 6.16 5.06
N ARG A 256 16.29 6.04 6.10
CA ARG A 256 17.74 6.38 6.04
C ARG A 256 18.01 7.78 5.46
N GLY A 257 17.08 8.74 5.70
CA GLY A 257 17.22 10.13 5.24
C GLY A 257 16.94 10.37 3.75
N ARG A 258 16.29 9.41 3.04
CA ARG A 258 15.94 9.56 1.62
C ARG A 258 14.95 10.69 1.42
N ARG A 259 15.25 11.57 0.47
CA ARG A 259 14.43 12.75 0.16
C ARG A 259 13.39 12.41 -0.90
N GLU A 260 12.34 13.21 -1.00
CA GLU A 260 11.27 13.05 -1.99
C GLU A 260 11.77 12.97 -3.44
N LYS A 261 12.73 13.80 -3.81
CA LYS A 261 13.32 13.78 -5.16
C LYS A 261 14.13 12.50 -5.49
N ASP A 262 14.48 11.73 -4.48
CA ASP A 262 15.29 10.52 -4.58
C ASP A 262 14.43 9.25 -4.30
N GLN A 263 13.10 9.37 -4.43
CA GLN A 263 12.15 8.26 -4.18
C GLN A 263 12.40 7.06 -5.10
N LEU A 264 12.11 5.87 -4.58
CA LEU A 264 12.47 4.59 -5.21
C LEU A 264 11.33 3.88 -5.93
N ASN A 265 10.13 4.42 -5.87
CA ASN A 265 8.94 3.88 -6.53
C ASN A 265 8.09 5.04 -7.03
N SER A 266 7.15 4.77 -7.95
CA SER A 266 6.07 5.72 -8.20
C SER A 266 5.25 5.91 -6.92
N GLY A 267 4.92 7.17 -6.64
CA GLY A 267 4.11 7.57 -5.50
C GLY A 267 2.65 7.74 -5.86
N GLY A 268 1.83 7.83 -4.84
CA GLY A 268 0.39 8.08 -4.90
C GLY A 268 -0.17 8.01 -3.49
N ASN A 269 -1.48 7.91 -3.35
CA ASN A 269 -2.09 7.73 -2.05
C ASN A 269 -1.58 6.46 -1.35
N ASN A 270 -1.74 6.41 -0.04
CA ASN A 270 -1.36 5.27 0.78
C ASN A 270 -2.28 5.21 1.99
N HIS A 271 -2.75 4.03 2.34
CA HIS A 271 -3.64 3.80 3.47
C HIS A 271 -3.44 2.37 3.96
N GLY A 272 -3.59 2.16 5.26
CA GLY A 272 -3.51 0.85 5.89
C GLY A 272 -3.38 0.95 7.39
N GLY A 273 -3.29 -0.19 8.07
CA GLY A 273 -3.37 -0.27 9.52
C GLY A 273 -2.36 -1.20 10.15
N LEU A 274 -2.34 -1.17 11.48
CA LEU A 274 -1.50 -2.05 12.30
C LEU A 274 -2.27 -3.31 12.70
N VAL A 275 -1.55 -4.42 12.85
CA VAL A 275 -2.07 -5.64 13.46
C VAL A 275 -0.95 -6.39 14.17
N GLU A 276 -1.32 -7.03 15.27
CA GLU A 276 -0.44 -7.97 15.98
C GLU A 276 -0.88 -9.41 15.68
N MET A 277 0.09 -10.26 15.38
CA MET A 277 -0.10 -11.69 15.22
C MET A 277 1.03 -12.43 15.90
N ASN A 278 0.70 -13.30 16.85
CA ASN A 278 1.67 -14.15 17.56
C ASN A 278 2.86 -13.37 18.19
N GLY A 279 2.60 -12.19 18.74
CA GLY A 279 3.62 -11.33 19.35
C GLY A 279 4.46 -10.50 18.38
N GLN A 280 4.15 -10.55 17.08
CA GLN A 280 4.80 -9.74 16.07
C GLN A 280 3.82 -8.71 15.51
N TRP A 281 4.25 -7.43 15.46
CA TRP A 281 3.50 -6.34 14.86
C TRP A 281 3.80 -6.19 13.38
N TYR A 282 2.79 -5.78 12.62
CA TYR A 282 2.87 -5.53 11.18
C TYR A 282 2.17 -4.21 10.85
N ILE A 283 2.71 -3.50 9.84
CA ILE A 283 2.02 -2.42 9.13
C ILE A 283 1.57 -2.92 7.77
N PHE A 284 0.27 -2.80 7.51
CA PHE A 284 -0.32 -3.06 6.20
C PHE A 284 -0.45 -1.74 5.45
N TYR A 285 -0.22 -1.76 4.15
CA TYR A 285 -0.22 -0.60 3.28
C TYR A 285 -0.40 -1.02 1.82
N HIS A 286 -0.39 -0.09 0.87
CA HIS A 286 -0.41 -0.45 -0.54
C HIS A 286 0.66 0.27 -1.35
N ARG A 287 0.97 -0.27 -2.54
CA ARG A 287 1.90 0.31 -3.50
C ARG A 287 1.24 0.49 -4.85
N HIS A 288 1.61 1.57 -5.53
CA HIS A 288 1.29 1.77 -6.95
C HIS A 288 2.30 1.01 -7.79
N THR A 289 1.85 0.05 -8.57
CA THR A 289 2.73 -0.89 -9.30
C THR A 289 2.68 -0.74 -10.81
N SER A 290 1.67 -0.05 -11.36
CA SER A 290 1.51 0.22 -12.79
C SER A 290 1.64 1.72 -13.12
N LEU A 291 1.33 2.11 -14.36
CA LEU A 291 1.37 3.51 -14.82
C LEU A 291 0.17 4.35 -14.41
N THR A 292 -0.82 3.77 -13.75
CA THR A 292 -1.97 4.49 -13.21
C THR A 292 -2.02 4.37 -11.70
N GLN A 293 -2.62 5.35 -11.04
CA GLN A 293 -2.83 5.29 -9.60
C GLN A 293 -3.99 4.36 -9.18
N TYR A 294 -4.61 3.67 -10.11
CA TYR A 294 -5.74 2.75 -9.88
C TYR A 294 -5.32 1.28 -9.76
N ASN A 295 -4.01 1.00 -9.80
CA ASN A 295 -3.47 -0.35 -9.65
C ASN A 295 -2.65 -0.38 -8.35
N ARG A 296 -3.35 -0.50 -7.22
CA ARG A 296 -2.76 -0.49 -5.89
C ARG A 296 -2.76 -1.90 -5.33
N GLN A 297 -1.58 -2.46 -5.11
CA GLN A 297 -1.41 -3.82 -4.58
C GLN A 297 -1.10 -3.80 -3.08
N ALA A 298 -1.73 -4.72 -2.35
CA ALA A 298 -1.57 -4.89 -0.91
C ALA A 298 -0.17 -5.35 -0.54
N CYS A 299 0.46 -4.65 0.40
CA CYS A 299 1.77 -4.93 0.96
C CYS A 299 1.74 -4.87 2.48
N ALA A 300 2.69 -5.52 3.13
CA ALA A 300 2.84 -5.46 4.58
C ALA A 300 4.30 -5.60 4.97
N GLU A 301 4.70 -4.97 6.09
CA GLU A 301 6.04 -5.09 6.65
C GLU A 301 5.96 -5.41 8.15
N ARG A 302 6.96 -6.13 8.63
CA ARG A 302 7.18 -6.33 10.07
C ARG A 302 7.65 -5.02 10.68
N ILE A 303 7.13 -4.69 11.86
CA ILE A 303 7.55 -3.52 12.64
C ILE A 303 7.83 -3.93 14.08
N SER A 304 8.58 -3.10 14.80
CA SER A 304 8.68 -3.15 16.26
C SER A 304 7.94 -1.97 16.90
N ILE A 305 7.38 -2.21 18.07
CA ILE A 305 6.95 -1.15 18.97
C ILE A 305 7.93 -1.19 20.13
N GLU A 306 8.72 -0.12 20.28
CA GLU A 306 9.75 -0.01 21.28
C GLU A 306 9.16 0.15 22.69
N GLU A 307 9.97 0.02 23.75
CA GLU A 307 9.52 0.13 25.14
C GLU A 307 8.87 1.50 25.46
N ASP A 308 9.29 2.57 24.77
CA ASP A 308 8.71 3.90 24.91
C ASP A 308 7.44 4.12 24.05
N GLY A 309 6.97 3.06 23.37
CA GLY A 309 5.82 3.08 22.47
C GLY A 309 6.13 3.66 21.08
N SER A 310 7.38 3.98 20.76
CA SER A 310 7.74 4.46 19.42
C SER A 310 7.80 3.31 18.39
N ILE A 311 7.54 3.67 17.14
CA ILE A 311 7.61 2.76 15.98
C ILE A 311 8.66 3.33 15.03
N PRO A 312 9.84 2.69 14.90
CA PRO A 312 10.84 3.09 13.92
C PRO A 312 10.32 2.94 12.49
N GLN A 313 10.71 3.88 11.61
CA GLN A 313 10.35 3.76 10.19
C GLN A 313 11.02 2.53 9.56
N VAL A 314 10.22 1.74 8.84
CA VAL A 314 10.67 0.60 8.04
C VAL A 314 10.70 0.92 6.55
N CYS A 315 11.47 0.15 5.77
CA CYS A 315 11.50 0.25 4.31
C CYS A 315 10.54 -0.75 3.66
N VAL A 316 10.24 -0.51 2.40
CA VAL A 316 9.54 -1.45 1.54
C VAL A 316 10.44 -2.65 1.25
N THR A 317 9.90 -3.89 1.40
CA THR A 317 10.66 -5.13 1.17
C THR A 317 9.96 -6.09 0.22
N THR A 318 10.73 -7.00 -0.38
CA THR A 318 10.21 -8.17 -1.11
C THR A 318 9.71 -9.24 -0.14
N SER A 319 10.37 -9.38 1.02
CA SER A 319 10.06 -10.41 2.02
C SER A 319 8.67 -10.22 2.64
N GLY A 320 8.25 -8.97 2.90
CA GLY A 320 6.92 -8.67 3.44
C GLY A 320 6.61 -9.40 4.74
N LEU A 321 5.58 -10.25 4.72
CA LEU A 321 5.13 -11.04 5.87
C LEU A 321 6.05 -12.20 6.25
N ASN A 322 7.08 -12.55 5.45
CA ASN A 322 7.96 -13.66 5.79
C ASN A 322 8.81 -13.34 7.03
N GLU A 323 8.93 -14.30 7.91
CA GLU A 323 9.74 -14.15 9.12
C GLU A 323 11.23 -14.20 8.82
N GLU A 324 11.63 -15.12 7.97
CA GLU A 324 13.00 -15.34 7.57
C GLU A 324 13.33 -14.65 6.25
N ARG A 325 14.62 -14.55 5.95
CA ARG A 325 15.08 -14.12 4.64
C ARG A 325 14.60 -15.09 3.57
N LEU A 326 14.27 -14.57 2.42
CA LEU A 326 13.93 -15.38 1.25
C LEU A 326 15.12 -16.23 0.82
N PRO A 327 14.93 -17.46 0.33
CA PRO A 327 16.01 -18.29 -0.16
C PRO A 327 16.84 -17.58 -1.23
N GLY A 328 18.17 -17.67 -1.14
CA GLY A 328 19.10 -17.17 -2.16
C GLY A 328 19.25 -18.13 -3.35
N VAL A 329 18.42 -19.18 -3.42
CA VAL A 329 18.36 -20.13 -4.53
C VAL A 329 16.89 -20.33 -4.90
N GLY A 330 16.57 -20.19 -6.19
CA GLY A 330 15.21 -20.33 -6.69
C GLY A 330 14.84 -19.33 -7.77
N VAL A 331 13.63 -19.48 -8.32
CA VAL A 331 13.07 -18.60 -9.35
C VAL A 331 12.12 -17.61 -8.72
N TYR A 332 12.34 -16.34 -9.02
CA TYR A 332 11.54 -15.21 -8.52
C TYR A 332 10.98 -14.41 -9.69
N PRO A 333 9.63 -14.29 -9.82
CA PRO A 333 9.03 -13.34 -10.76
C PRO A 333 9.55 -11.92 -10.49
N ALA A 334 9.95 -11.22 -11.55
CA ALA A 334 10.54 -9.88 -11.43
C ALA A 334 9.61 -8.87 -10.75
N VAL A 335 8.30 -9.09 -10.83
CA VAL A 335 7.27 -8.22 -10.26
C VAL A 335 7.23 -8.19 -8.73
N TYR A 336 7.94 -9.08 -8.03
CA TYR A 336 8.15 -8.99 -6.58
C TYR A 336 9.22 -7.98 -6.17
N CYS A 337 9.72 -7.16 -7.10
CA CYS A 337 10.62 -6.07 -6.77
C CYS A 337 9.97 -5.11 -5.76
N CYS A 338 10.72 -4.75 -4.71
CA CYS A 338 10.26 -3.79 -3.72
C CYS A 338 10.63 -2.34 -4.10
N ASN A 339 11.69 -2.15 -4.87
CA ASN A 339 12.06 -0.85 -5.42
C ASN A 339 12.14 -0.93 -6.95
N LEU A 340 11.64 0.12 -7.61
CA LEU A 340 11.64 0.23 -9.06
C LEU A 340 11.75 1.70 -9.46
N THR A 341 12.94 2.12 -9.91
CA THR A 341 13.22 3.52 -10.18
C THR A 341 14.10 3.71 -11.42
N ASN A 342 13.88 4.80 -12.14
CA ASN A 342 14.78 5.31 -13.17
C ASN A 342 15.60 6.53 -12.70
N GLY A 343 15.59 6.83 -11.38
CA GLY A 343 16.23 8.00 -10.76
C GLY A 343 15.39 9.29 -10.80
N HIS A 344 14.20 9.25 -11.42
CA HIS A 344 13.33 10.42 -11.62
C HIS A 344 11.86 10.11 -11.31
N MET A 345 11.62 9.16 -10.42
CA MET A 345 10.26 8.76 -10.03
C MET A 345 9.50 9.93 -9.40
N GLY A 346 8.18 9.87 -9.47
CA GLY A 346 7.28 10.88 -8.90
C GLY A 346 5.90 10.32 -8.67
N ALA A 347 4.99 11.15 -8.15
CA ALA A 347 3.61 10.77 -7.93
C ALA A 347 2.90 10.50 -9.25
N LEU A 348 2.17 9.40 -9.32
CA LEU A 348 1.21 9.13 -10.39
C LEU A 348 0.02 10.07 -10.23
N ASN A 349 -0.36 10.77 -11.29
CA ASN A 349 -1.43 11.75 -11.24
C ASN A 349 -2.71 11.20 -11.87
N SER A 350 -3.79 11.17 -11.10
CA SER A 350 -5.13 10.77 -11.56
C SER A 350 -5.65 11.58 -12.75
N LEU A 351 -5.16 12.80 -12.90
CA LEU A 351 -5.62 13.71 -13.95
C LEU A 351 -4.84 13.59 -15.27
N GLY A 352 -3.98 12.58 -15.40
CA GLY A 352 -3.25 12.30 -16.66
C GLY A 352 -2.29 13.41 -17.11
N ARG A 353 -1.87 14.30 -16.20
CA ARG A 353 -1.08 15.49 -16.54
C ARG A 353 0.43 15.31 -16.46
N SER A 354 0.91 14.14 -16.06
CA SER A 354 2.35 13.89 -15.99
C SER A 354 2.82 13.09 -17.20
N ASN A 355 3.37 13.74 -18.22
CA ASN A 355 4.11 13.08 -19.30
C ASN A 355 5.31 12.27 -18.78
N LYS A 356 5.71 12.49 -17.52
CA LYS A 356 6.85 11.80 -16.89
C LYS A 356 6.55 10.35 -16.56
N ALA A 357 5.31 9.99 -16.24
CA ALA A 357 4.92 8.61 -15.93
C ALA A 357 5.14 7.64 -17.11
N ALA A 358 5.13 8.15 -18.36
CA ALA A 358 5.40 7.33 -19.54
C ALA A 358 6.82 6.76 -19.59
N ASP A 359 7.78 7.45 -18.93
CA ASP A 359 9.19 7.03 -18.87
C ASP A 359 9.49 6.15 -17.65
N PHE A 360 8.52 5.96 -16.74
CA PHE A 360 8.73 5.15 -15.54
C PHE A 360 8.78 3.66 -15.91
N PRO A 361 9.64 2.87 -15.26
CA PRO A 361 9.50 1.44 -15.25
C PRO A 361 8.26 1.06 -14.41
N TYR A 362 7.56 0.00 -14.79
CA TYR A 362 6.30 -0.39 -14.17
C TYR A 362 6.02 -1.88 -14.31
N LEU A 363 5.10 -2.38 -13.50
CA LEU A 363 4.63 -3.76 -13.56
C LEU A 363 3.45 -3.85 -14.54
N THR A 364 3.44 -4.91 -15.32
CA THR A 364 2.36 -5.19 -16.29
C THR A 364 2.26 -6.68 -16.58
N SER A 365 1.29 -7.06 -17.39
CA SER A 365 1.07 -8.44 -17.84
C SER A 365 0.62 -8.49 -19.30
N ASP A 366 0.88 -9.61 -19.95
CA ASP A 366 0.31 -9.99 -21.23
C ASP A 366 0.10 -11.53 -21.28
N GLU A 367 -0.07 -12.11 -22.46
CA GLU A 367 -0.26 -13.56 -22.64
C GLU A 367 0.93 -14.42 -22.16
N ASP A 368 2.14 -13.85 -22.11
CA ASP A 368 3.34 -14.52 -21.58
C ASP A 368 3.41 -14.53 -20.05
N GLY A 369 2.62 -13.71 -19.37
CA GLY A 369 2.59 -13.56 -17.92
C GLY A 369 2.90 -12.14 -17.43
N ARG A 370 3.39 -12.01 -16.18
CA ARG A 370 3.69 -10.73 -15.51
C ARG A 370 5.17 -10.41 -15.57
N TYR A 371 5.50 -9.13 -15.81
CA TYR A 371 6.88 -8.67 -15.94
C TYR A 371 7.04 -7.20 -15.53
N VAL A 372 8.28 -6.82 -15.25
CA VAL A 372 8.69 -5.41 -15.12
C VAL A 372 8.96 -4.89 -16.52
N SER A 373 8.31 -3.82 -16.91
CA SER A 373 8.42 -3.19 -18.23
C SER A 373 9.14 -1.86 -18.17
N ASN A 374 9.57 -1.42 -19.36
CA ASN A 374 10.20 -0.11 -19.58
C ASN A 374 11.53 0.08 -18.82
N ILE A 375 12.34 -0.98 -18.74
CA ILE A 375 13.66 -0.95 -18.13
C ILE A 375 14.63 -0.34 -19.14
N SER A 376 14.98 0.93 -18.94
CA SER A 376 15.92 1.70 -19.74
C SER A 376 17.21 1.97 -18.97
N SER A 377 18.24 2.54 -19.65
CA SER A 377 19.52 2.84 -19.00
C SER A 377 19.33 3.73 -17.77
N GLY A 378 19.88 3.30 -16.63
CA GLY A 378 19.73 3.95 -15.33
C GLY A 378 18.63 3.35 -14.46
N THR A 379 17.75 2.48 -15.01
CA THR A 379 16.73 1.80 -14.20
C THR A 379 17.39 0.86 -13.17
N ILE A 380 16.90 0.92 -11.93
CA ILE A 380 17.27 0.05 -10.82
C ILE A 380 16.02 -0.71 -10.36
N ILE A 381 16.17 -2.03 -10.22
CA ILE A 381 15.16 -2.95 -9.71
C ILE A 381 15.72 -3.55 -8.42
N GLY A 382 15.03 -3.34 -7.30
CA GLY A 382 15.51 -3.77 -5.97
C GLY A 382 14.68 -4.88 -5.37
N TYR A 383 15.35 -5.79 -4.67
CA TYR A 383 14.76 -6.91 -3.93
C TYR A 383 15.38 -7.01 -2.53
N LYS A 384 14.58 -7.25 -1.49
CA LYS A 384 14.96 -7.33 -0.06
C LYS A 384 14.04 -8.32 0.65
N TYR A 385 14.43 -9.12 1.53
CA TYR A 385 15.75 -9.55 2.01
C TYR A 385 15.96 -11.01 1.64
N PHE A 386 17.15 -11.35 1.20
CA PHE A 386 17.51 -12.70 0.76
C PHE A 386 18.69 -13.24 1.56
N ASP A 387 18.79 -14.57 1.68
CA ASP A 387 20.00 -15.26 2.10
C ASP A 387 20.87 -15.56 0.87
N LEU A 388 21.74 -14.62 0.49
CA LEU A 388 22.54 -14.70 -0.72
C LEU A 388 23.85 -15.50 -0.59
N ARG A 389 24.13 -16.11 0.57
CA ARG A 389 25.40 -16.79 0.85
C ARG A 389 25.74 -17.94 -0.12
N LYS A 390 24.73 -18.57 -0.70
CA LYS A 390 24.88 -19.67 -1.67
C LYS A 390 24.62 -19.26 -3.12
N THR A 391 24.37 -17.99 -3.38
CA THR A 391 24.09 -17.50 -4.73
C THR A 391 25.39 -17.16 -5.43
N HIS A 392 25.73 -17.92 -6.47
CA HIS A 392 26.96 -17.72 -7.25
C HIS A 392 26.69 -17.32 -8.71
N GLN A 393 25.46 -17.52 -9.18
CA GLN A 393 25.04 -17.14 -10.52
C GLN A 393 23.62 -16.60 -10.50
N ILE A 394 23.34 -15.62 -11.35
CA ILE A 394 21.99 -15.09 -11.59
C ILE A 394 21.67 -15.26 -13.06
N ARG A 395 20.52 -15.89 -13.33
CA ARG A 395 19.92 -15.97 -14.66
C ARG A 395 18.67 -15.14 -14.70
N ILE A 396 18.47 -14.39 -15.78
CA ILE A 396 17.27 -13.59 -16.01
C ILE A 396 16.55 -14.06 -17.27
N ARG A 397 15.23 -13.84 -17.30
CA ARG A 397 14.39 -14.01 -18.48
C ARG A 397 13.87 -12.66 -18.92
N TYR A 398 14.35 -12.17 -20.06
CA TYR A 398 14.09 -10.82 -20.56
C TYR A 398 13.68 -10.83 -22.03
N ARG A 399 13.04 -9.75 -22.49
CA ARG A 399 12.80 -9.50 -23.90
C ARG A 399 13.11 -8.04 -24.25
N ARG A 400 13.33 -7.78 -25.53
CA ARG A 400 13.41 -6.44 -26.08
C ARG A 400 12.05 -5.75 -26.02
N ARG A 401 12.03 -4.50 -25.60
CA ARG A 401 10.86 -3.63 -25.66
C ARG A 401 10.92 -2.74 -26.89
N GLY A 402 9.91 -2.80 -27.75
CA GLY A 402 9.85 -2.03 -28.99
C GLY A 402 10.87 -2.50 -30.05
N GLU A 403 11.05 -1.69 -31.08
CA GLU A 403 11.85 -2.03 -32.28
C GLU A 403 13.35 -1.78 -32.11
N ASN A 404 13.76 -1.04 -31.10
CA ASN A 404 15.14 -0.62 -30.91
C ASN A 404 16.04 -1.80 -30.54
N TYR A 405 17.23 -1.80 -31.10
CA TYR A 405 18.33 -2.69 -30.71
C TYR A 405 18.68 -2.54 -29.24
N VAL A 406 18.98 -3.66 -28.58
CA VAL A 406 19.44 -3.72 -27.20
C VAL A 406 20.87 -4.21 -27.15
N ASP A 407 21.75 -3.40 -26.53
CA ASP A 407 23.11 -3.82 -26.13
C ASP A 407 23.43 -3.17 -24.80
N GLY A 408 23.47 -3.99 -23.75
CA GLY A 408 23.65 -3.48 -22.40
C GLY A 408 24.09 -4.54 -21.42
N VAL A 409 24.22 -4.10 -20.18
CA VAL A 409 24.63 -4.90 -19.04
C VAL A 409 23.69 -4.61 -17.86
N ILE A 410 23.25 -5.64 -17.19
CA ILE A 410 22.62 -5.52 -15.87
C ILE A 410 23.74 -5.73 -14.84
N ARG A 411 24.04 -4.67 -14.09
CA ARG A 411 25.02 -4.69 -12.99
C ARG A 411 24.33 -4.99 -11.67
N ILE A 412 24.96 -5.84 -10.88
CA ILE A 412 24.41 -6.35 -9.61
C ILE A 412 25.08 -5.64 -8.44
N PHE A 413 24.25 -5.11 -7.52
CA PHE A 413 24.70 -4.41 -6.31
C PHE A 413 23.93 -4.93 -5.09
N THR A 414 24.45 -4.64 -3.91
CA THR A 414 23.84 -4.97 -2.60
C THR A 414 23.43 -3.71 -1.81
N GLU A 415 23.69 -2.54 -2.38
CA GLU A 415 23.21 -1.25 -1.89
C GLU A 415 22.71 -0.42 -3.09
N ILE A 416 21.59 0.27 -2.92
CA ILE A 416 20.96 0.99 -4.05
C ILE A 416 21.82 2.14 -4.59
N ASP A 417 22.50 2.84 -3.70
CA ASP A 417 23.34 4.00 -4.04
C ASP A 417 24.83 3.61 -4.19
N ALA A 418 25.12 2.30 -4.33
CA ALA A 418 26.48 1.80 -4.47
C ALA A 418 27.21 2.36 -5.68
N PRO A 419 28.51 2.74 -5.56
CA PRO A 419 29.32 3.12 -6.69
C PRO A 419 29.64 1.91 -7.60
N ASP A 420 29.97 2.16 -8.85
CA ASP A 420 30.25 1.11 -9.85
C ASP A 420 31.36 0.13 -9.40
N THR A 421 32.28 0.58 -8.55
CA THR A 421 33.35 -0.25 -7.99
C THR A 421 32.86 -1.31 -7.01
N ALA A 422 31.63 -1.20 -6.50
CA ALA A 422 31.00 -2.15 -5.59
C ALA A 422 30.15 -3.21 -6.32
N CYS A 423 30.24 -3.27 -7.65
CA CYS A 423 29.52 -4.24 -8.47
C CYS A 423 29.87 -5.68 -8.06
N ARG A 424 28.86 -6.52 -7.83
CA ARG A 424 28.99 -7.93 -7.43
C ARG A 424 29.03 -8.89 -8.62
N GLY A 425 28.61 -8.42 -9.80
CA GLY A 425 28.56 -9.21 -11.03
C GLY A 425 27.83 -8.49 -12.13
N GLU A 426 27.91 -9.03 -13.35
CA GLU A 426 27.30 -8.44 -14.54
C GLU A 426 26.60 -9.51 -15.37
N ILE A 427 25.44 -9.18 -15.92
CA ILE A 427 24.68 -9.99 -16.88
C ILE A 427 24.60 -9.22 -18.20
N ARG A 428 25.20 -9.74 -19.26
CA ARG A 428 25.10 -9.11 -20.58
C ARG A 428 23.77 -9.40 -21.24
N VAL A 429 23.08 -8.36 -21.69
CA VAL A 429 21.83 -8.44 -22.44
C VAL A 429 22.01 -7.88 -23.84
N LYS A 430 21.67 -8.66 -24.86
CA LYS A 430 21.87 -8.26 -26.26
C LYS A 430 20.75 -8.83 -27.12
N THR A 431 20.24 -8.01 -28.07
CA THR A 431 19.35 -8.48 -29.13
C THR A 431 19.88 -7.98 -30.48
N GLU A 432 20.08 -8.86 -31.43
CA GLU A 432 20.62 -8.48 -32.73
C GLU A 432 19.50 -8.09 -33.71
N VAL A 433 19.78 -7.10 -34.56
CA VAL A 433 18.84 -6.64 -35.62
C VAL A 433 18.57 -7.74 -36.65
N SER A 434 19.56 -8.63 -36.85
CA SER A 434 19.49 -9.77 -37.77
C SER A 434 18.64 -10.95 -37.30
N ASP A 435 18.16 -10.93 -36.06
CA ASP A 435 17.36 -12.01 -35.46
C ASP A 435 15.90 -12.00 -35.95
N ARG A 436 15.71 -11.84 -37.26
CA ARG A 436 14.41 -11.95 -37.94
C ARG A 436 13.77 -13.34 -37.78
N THR A 437 14.53 -14.32 -37.31
CA THR A 437 14.07 -15.68 -37.02
C THR A 437 13.36 -15.84 -35.68
N VAL A 438 13.52 -14.90 -34.76
CA VAL A 438 12.84 -14.92 -33.45
C VAL A 438 11.67 -13.95 -33.49
N PRO A 439 10.44 -14.40 -33.23
CA PRO A 439 9.27 -13.53 -33.17
C PRO A 439 9.51 -12.32 -32.25
N GLU A 440 8.99 -11.18 -32.66
CA GLU A 440 9.01 -9.96 -31.82
C GLU A 440 8.33 -10.28 -30.47
N GLY A 441 8.94 -9.83 -29.36
CA GLY A 441 8.39 -10.07 -28.04
C GLY A 441 8.84 -11.35 -27.35
N THR A 442 9.61 -12.24 -28.01
CA THR A 442 10.06 -13.50 -27.37
C THR A 442 11.03 -13.25 -26.22
N PHE A 443 10.73 -13.84 -25.06
CA PHE A 443 11.63 -13.84 -23.90
C PHE A 443 12.84 -14.75 -24.11
N ARG A 444 14.01 -14.25 -23.74
CA ARG A 444 15.32 -14.91 -23.81
C ARG A 444 15.92 -15.02 -22.43
N LYS A 445 16.92 -15.89 -22.27
CA LYS A 445 17.71 -16.03 -21.05
C LYS A 445 19.07 -15.37 -21.23
N ALA A 446 19.56 -14.75 -20.16
CA ALA A 446 20.95 -14.32 -19.97
C ALA A 446 21.35 -14.61 -18.54
N GLU A 447 22.64 -14.87 -18.33
CA GLU A 447 23.16 -15.19 -17.01
C GLU A 447 24.52 -14.55 -16.77
N GLY A 448 24.88 -14.41 -15.51
CA GLY A 448 26.18 -13.90 -15.08
C GLY A 448 26.57 -14.40 -13.70
N ASN A 449 27.86 -14.53 -13.46
CA ASN A 449 28.37 -14.91 -12.14
C ASN A 449 28.34 -13.71 -11.21
N VAL A 450 28.11 -13.98 -9.92
CA VAL A 450 28.03 -12.99 -8.84
C VAL A 450 28.87 -13.44 -7.64
N GLN A 451 29.33 -12.47 -6.86
CA GLN A 451 30.09 -12.73 -5.64
C GLN A 451 29.48 -11.89 -4.49
N PHE A 452 28.71 -12.54 -3.66
CA PHE A 452 28.13 -11.93 -2.46
C PHE A 452 29.00 -12.19 -1.23
N ARG A 453 28.88 -11.32 -0.24
CA ARG A 453 29.43 -11.49 1.11
C ARG A 453 28.37 -12.14 2.00
N ASP A 454 28.80 -12.68 3.15
CA ASP A 454 27.90 -13.36 4.08
C ASP A 454 26.80 -12.48 4.67
N ASP A 455 27.03 -11.16 4.72
CA ASP A 455 26.11 -10.15 5.22
C ASP A 455 25.24 -9.48 4.13
N ASP A 456 25.54 -9.74 2.85
CA ASP A 456 24.75 -9.24 1.73
C ASP A 456 23.34 -9.88 1.75
N GLN A 457 22.28 -9.05 1.70
CA GLN A 457 20.89 -9.50 1.79
C GLN A 457 19.93 -8.71 0.90
N GLU A 458 20.42 -7.66 0.28
CA GLU A 458 19.68 -6.83 -0.68
C GLU A 458 20.28 -7.06 -2.07
N LEU A 459 19.44 -7.02 -3.10
CA LEU A 459 19.83 -7.24 -4.48
C LEU A 459 19.27 -6.14 -5.35
N TYR A 460 20.14 -5.40 -6.03
CA TYR A 460 19.78 -4.34 -6.96
C TYR A 460 20.34 -4.61 -8.34
N LEU A 461 19.44 -4.67 -9.32
CA LEU A 461 19.75 -4.84 -10.74
C LEU A 461 19.73 -3.48 -11.41
N ARG A 462 20.89 -2.96 -11.82
CA ARG A 462 21.01 -1.66 -12.54
C ARG A 462 21.29 -1.92 -14.00
N TYR A 463 20.36 -1.53 -14.87
CA TYR A 463 20.56 -1.63 -16.32
C TYR A 463 21.35 -0.44 -16.86
N VAL A 464 22.38 -0.74 -17.68
CA VAL A 464 23.21 0.25 -18.36
C VAL A 464 23.38 -0.19 -19.80
N GLY A 465 22.94 0.62 -20.77
CA GLY A 465 23.07 0.27 -22.19
C GLY A 465 22.12 1.04 -23.09
N SER A 466 21.96 0.56 -24.31
CA SER A 466 21.04 1.09 -25.31
C SER A 466 19.78 0.24 -25.42
N GLY A 467 18.67 0.87 -25.82
CA GLY A 467 17.36 0.23 -25.91
C GLY A 467 16.73 -0.01 -24.52
N ALA A 468 15.51 -0.53 -24.54
CA ALA A 468 14.78 -0.90 -23.33
C ALA A 468 14.42 -2.39 -23.34
N ILE A 469 14.29 -2.96 -22.14
CA ILE A 469 13.90 -4.36 -21.96
C ILE A 469 12.71 -4.49 -21.02
N ASP A 470 12.03 -5.63 -21.13
CA ASP A 470 11.10 -6.15 -20.14
C ASP A 470 11.75 -7.34 -19.42
N LEU A 471 11.56 -7.46 -18.11
CA LEU A 471 12.14 -8.51 -17.26
C LEU A 471 11.00 -9.33 -16.62
N MET A 472 10.98 -10.64 -16.89
CA MET A 472 9.92 -11.52 -16.39
C MET A 472 10.28 -12.19 -15.07
N GLU A 473 11.47 -12.77 -14.98
CA GLU A 473 11.91 -13.51 -13.82
C GLU A 473 13.42 -13.44 -13.62
N MET A 474 13.81 -13.71 -12.41
CA MET A 474 15.19 -13.86 -11.96
C MET A 474 15.33 -15.22 -11.28
N GLU A 475 16.33 -16.02 -11.68
CA GLU A 475 16.70 -17.28 -11.06
C GLU A 475 18.03 -17.10 -10.35
N LEU A 476 18.04 -17.31 -9.03
CA LEU A 476 19.22 -17.32 -8.18
C LEU A 476 19.74 -18.76 -8.09
N MET A 477 21.02 -18.98 -8.37
CA MET A 477 21.63 -20.32 -8.49
C MET A 477 22.90 -20.43 -7.67
N GLU A 478 23.15 -21.67 -7.15
CA GLU A 478 24.42 -22.05 -6.54
C GLU A 478 25.58 -22.06 -7.52
#